data_f21c855ac5a235e7c4d2db29960e6f3a
#
_entry.id   f21c855ac5a235e7c4d2db29960e6f3a
#
_cell.length_a   1.000
_cell.length_b   1.000
_cell.length_c   1.000
_cell.angle_alpha   90.00
_cell.angle_beta   90.00
_cell.angle_gamma   90.00
#
_symmetry.space_group_name_H-M   'P 1'
#
loop_
_entity.id
_entity.type
_entity.pdbx_description
1 polymer ?
#
loop_
_entity_poly.entity_id
_entity_poly.type
_entity_poly.pdbx_seq_one_letter_code
_entity_poly.pdbx_strand_id
1 'polypeptide(L)'
;MKSLLTLGTLILISVSHAVAQQTSLQELVNHAAKTTIDRFAPQKLEEKQLSITLIDLRDPARPVTASFRGNERIYPASVSKLFYLVAAQRWLEDKKIEQTPELTRALRDMIVDSSNEATQYVVDVITHTTSGYELPPKEMEEWQHKRNAVNRYFASLGYTNININQKTFCEDAYGRESVSRGPNGENRNKLTTDATARLLMEIVTGKIANPARTALMMDLLKRDYSGRSSDTDDQGAGFTGLAFKGREGYRLWSKAGWTSTTRHDVAYVETPDGGKFVLATFTTDHSRDREIIPSVARVVLDGIKDVK
;
A
#
# COMPACT_ATOMS: atom_id res chain seq x y z
N MET A 1 -17.75 -41.65 -24.25
CA MET A 1 -17.14 -41.79 -22.92
C MET A 1 -15.66 -41.37 -22.79
N LYS A 2 -14.95 -40.96 -23.86
CA LYS A 2 -13.53 -40.52 -23.78
C LYS A 2 -13.31 -39.03 -23.45
N SER A 3 -14.37 -38.21 -23.51
CA SER A 3 -14.26 -36.76 -23.31
C SER A 3 -14.32 -36.30 -21.84
N LEU A 4 -14.88 -37.10 -20.91
CA LEU A 4 -14.98 -36.71 -19.49
C LEU A 4 -13.69 -36.95 -18.68
N LEU A 5 -12.86 -37.93 -19.09
CA LEU A 5 -11.59 -38.18 -18.35
C LEU A 5 -10.53 -37.08 -18.56
N THR A 6 -10.52 -36.46 -19.75
CA THR A 6 -9.53 -35.42 -20.07
C THR A 6 -9.80 -34.11 -19.30
N LEU A 7 -11.06 -33.78 -19.03
CA LEU A 7 -11.43 -32.54 -18.30
C LEU A 7 -11.11 -32.66 -16.80
N GLY A 8 -11.34 -33.85 -16.20
CA GLY A 8 -11.04 -34.12 -14.80
C GLY A 8 -9.53 -34.07 -14.49
N THR A 9 -8.70 -34.58 -15.41
CA THR A 9 -7.24 -34.58 -15.23
C THR A 9 -6.64 -33.15 -15.34
N LEU A 10 -7.15 -32.32 -16.25
CA LEU A 10 -6.72 -30.93 -16.38
C LEU A 10 -7.07 -30.08 -15.14
N ILE A 11 -8.24 -30.29 -14.55
CA ILE A 11 -8.66 -29.56 -13.32
C ILE A 11 -7.80 -30.00 -12.13
N LEU A 12 -7.50 -31.27 -11.97
CA LEU A 12 -6.64 -31.79 -10.89
C LEU A 12 -5.20 -31.27 -10.99
N ILE A 13 -4.63 -31.17 -12.18
CA ILE A 13 -3.28 -30.62 -12.39
C ILE A 13 -3.24 -29.13 -12.08
N SER A 14 -4.24 -28.36 -12.47
CA SER A 14 -4.30 -26.91 -12.21
C SER A 14 -4.45 -26.59 -10.73
N VAL A 15 -5.23 -27.35 -9.98
CA VAL A 15 -5.39 -27.19 -8.52
C VAL A 15 -4.08 -27.55 -7.78
N SER A 16 -3.41 -28.62 -8.19
CA SER A 16 -2.13 -29.02 -7.57
C SER A 16 -1.03 -27.97 -7.77
N HIS A 17 -0.95 -27.36 -8.96
CA HIS A 17 0.02 -26.28 -9.21
C HIS A 17 -0.29 -25.02 -8.38
N ALA A 18 -1.55 -24.62 -8.30
CA ALA A 18 -1.95 -23.46 -7.49
C ALA A 18 -1.62 -23.66 -6.00
N VAL A 19 -1.86 -24.85 -5.46
CA VAL A 19 -1.52 -25.18 -4.06
C VAL A 19 -0.01 -25.18 -3.85
N ALA A 20 0.77 -25.75 -4.77
CA ALA A 20 2.23 -25.76 -4.68
C ALA A 20 2.81 -24.34 -4.74
N GLN A 21 2.32 -23.49 -5.63
CA GLN A 21 2.74 -22.09 -5.74
C GLN A 21 2.39 -21.29 -4.48
N GLN A 22 1.19 -21.48 -3.93
CA GLN A 22 0.77 -20.86 -2.67
C GLN A 22 1.68 -21.25 -1.51
N THR A 23 2.02 -22.53 -1.39
CA THR A 23 2.90 -23.04 -0.33
C THR A 23 4.30 -22.47 -0.48
N SER A 24 4.87 -22.51 -1.70
CA SER A 24 6.22 -21.98 -1.98
C SER A 24 6.31 -20.46 -1.75
N LEU A 25 5.26 -19.69 -2.12
CA LEU A 25 5.22 -18.24 -1.87
C LEU A 25 5.13 -17.94 -0.37
N GLN A 26 4.34 -18.73 0.39
CA GLN A 26 4.21 -18.58 1.84
C GLN A 26 5.53 -18.91 2.56
N GLU A 27 6.25 -19.93 2.11
CA GLU A 27 7.59 -20.27 2.63
C GLU A 27 8.58 -19.12 2.39
N LEU A 28 8.56 -18.50 1.20
CA LEU A 28 9.39 -17.33 0.89
C LEU A 28 9.09 -16.15 1.83
N VAL A 29 7.82 -15.84 2.07
CA VAL A 29 7.43 -14.74 2.97
C VAL A 29 7.86 -15.04 4.40
N ASN A 30 7.66 -16.27 4.89
CA ASN A 30 8.09 -16.68 6.23
C ASN A 30 9.63 -16.62 6.36
N HIS A 31 10.36 -17.03 5.32
CA HIS A 31 11.82 -16.94 5.27
C HIS A 31 12.28 -15.47 5.30
N ALA A 32 11.64 -14.58 4.53
CA ALA A 32 11.96 -13.16 4.53
C ALA A 32 11.72 -12.52 5.91
N ALA A 33 10.59 -12.85 6.55
CA ALA A 33 10.29 -12.38 7.90
C ALA A 33 11.35 -12.88 8.90
N LYS A 34 11.59 -14.19 8.96
CA LYS A 34 12.55 -14.79 9.89
C LYS A 34 13.96 -14.23 9.69
N THR A 35 14.47 -14.23 8.47
CA THR A 35 15.81 -13.73 8.14
C THR A 35 15.97 -12.26 8.55
N THR A 36 14.93 -11.45 8.33
CA THR A 36 14.96 -10.03 8.72
C THR A 36 14.94 -9.89 10.24
N ILE A 37 14.05 -10.59 10.94
CA ILE A 37 13.97 -10.54 12.41
C ILE A 37 15.29 -11.00 13.05
N ASP A 38 15.87 -12.11 12.59
CA ASP A 38 17.16 -12.62 13.07
C ASP A 38 18.29 -11.60 12.84
N ARG A 39 18.33 -10.95 11.65
CA ARG A 39 19.32 -9.92 11.31
C ARG A 39 19.23 -8.70 12.23
N PHE A 40 18.01 -8.28 12.59
CA PHE A 40 17.75 -7.11 13.42
C PHE A 40 17.47 -7.44 14.89
N ALA A 41 17.75 -8.66 15.33
CA ALA A 41 17.68 -9.06 16.74
C ALA A 41 18.53 -8.18 17.68
N PRO A 42 19.75 -7.71 17.30
CA PRO A 42 20.51 -6.76 18.13
C PRO A 42 19.77 -5.42 18.34
N GLN A 43 18.94 -4.98 17.38
CA GLN A 43 18.07 -3.81 17.47
C GLN A 43 16.73 -4.11 18.14
N LYS A 44 16.51 -5.36 18.60
CA LYS A 44 15.29 -5.84 19.26
C LYS A 44 14.05 -5.82 18.35
N LEU A 45 14.21 -6.09 17.06
CA LEU A 45 13.07 -6.29 16.18
C LEU A 45 12.35 -7.58 16.58
N GLU A 46 11.07 -7.45 16.90
CA GLU A 46 10.17 -8.54 17.27
C GLU A 46 9.14 -8.81 16.17
N GLU A 47 8.59 -10.03 16.13
CA GLU A 47 7.56 -10.42 15.16
C GLU A 47 6.37 -9.46 15.12
N LYS A 48 5.92 -8.98 16.28
CA LYS A 48 4.78 -8.06 16.38
C LYS A 48 5.00 -6.71 15.71
N GLN A 49 6.25 -6.36 15.38
CA GLN A 49 6.66 -5.09 14.80
C GLN A 49 6.86 -5.15 13.28
N LEU A 50 6.70 -6.35 12.67
CA LEU A 50 6.87 -6.56 11.23
C LEU A 50 5.62 -7.20 10.64
N SER A 51 5.13 -6.65 9.53
CA SER A 51 4.07 -7.25 8.70
C SER A 51 4.48 -7.19 7.24
N ILE A 52 4.25 -8.29 6.52
CA ILE A 52 4.66 -8.45 5.12
C ILE A 52 3.50 -9.07 4.35
N THR A 53 3.23 -8.56 3.15
CA THR A 53 2.37 -9.23 2.16
C THR A 53 3.06 -9.20 0.81
N LEU A 54 3.15 -10.36 0.17
CA LEU A 54 3.71 -10.56 -1.16
C LEU A 54 2.62 -11.11 -2.08
N ILE A 55 2.45 -10.47 -3.24
CA ILE A 55 1.54 -10.93 -4.30
C ILE A 55 2.38 -11.21 -5.54
N ASP A 56 2.42 -12.45 -5.96
CA ASP A 56 3.03 -12.86 -7.24
C ASP A 56 2.08 -12.51 -8.40
N LEU A 57 2.57 -11.73 -9.35
CA LEU A 57 1.85 -11.23 -10.52
C LEU A 57 2.48 -11.72 -11.84
N ARG A 58 3.28 -12.77 -11.83
CA ARG A 58 3.81 -13.38 -13.06
C ARG A 58 2.66 -13.85 -13.98
N ASP A 59 1.57 -14.33 -13.39
CA ASP A 59 0.27 -14.50 -14.05
C ASP A 59 -0.76 -13.53 -13.45
N PRO A 60 -1.00 -12.34 -14.06
CA PRO A 60 -1.93 -11.34 -13.53
C PRO A 60 -3.40 -11.80 -13.51
N ALA A 61 -3.74 -12.84 -14.26
CA ALA A 61 -5.09 -13.43 -14.25
C ALA A 61 -5.31 -14.32 -13.02
N ARG A 62 -4.24 -14.83 -12.43
CA ARG A 62 -4.27 -15.71 -11.26
C ARG A 62 -3.22 -15.28 -10.23
N PRO A 63 -3.37 -14.11 -9.60
CA PRO A 63 -2.43 -13.65 -8.60
C PRO A 63 -2.41 -14.59 -7.39
N VAL A 64 -1.22 -14.88 -6.88
CA VAL A 64 -1.03 -15.68 -5.66
C VAL A 64 -0.54 -14.76 -4.55
N THR A 65 -1.16 -14.86 -3.37
CA THR A 65 -0.87 -13.98 -2.23
C THR A 65 -0.39 -14.79 -1.03
N ALA A 66 0.69 -14.35 -0.40
CA ALA A 66 1.16 -14.87 0.87
C ALA A 66 1.48 -13.71 1.84
N SER A 67 1.32 -13.95 3.13
CA SER A 67 1.59 -12.90 4.11
C SER A 67 2.14 -13.43 5.44
N PHE A 68 2.89 -12.56 6.11
CA PHE A 68 3.31 -12.68 7.50
C PHE A 68 2.65 -11.53 8.27
N ARG A 69 1.73 -11.86 9.19
CA ARG A 69 0.92 -10.89 9.95
C ARG A 69 0.17 -9.88 9.06
N GLY A 70 -0.22 -10.32 7.85
CA GLY A 70 -0.75 -9.44 6.81
C GLY A 70 -2.05 -8.73 7.16
N ASN A 71 -2.84 -9.27 8.09
CA ASN A 71 -4.14 -8.72 8.53
C ASN A 71 -4.04 -7.80 9.78
N GLU A 72 -2.83 -7.50 10.27
CA GLU A 72 -2.64 -6.59 11.41
C GLU A 72 -2.94 -5.14 11.04
N ARG A 73 -3.75 -4.46 11.84
CA ARG A 73 -4.12 -3.04 11.65
C ARG A 73 -3.05 -2.13 12.21
N ILE A 74 -2.28 -1.50 11.33
CA ILE A 74 -1.17 -0.62 11.68
C ILE A 74 -1.49 0.82 11.24
N TYR A 75 -1.03 1.83 11.99
CA TYR A 75 -1.09 3.22 11.55
C TYR A 75 -0.20 3.39 10.30
N PRO A 76 -0.77 3.77 9.13
CA PRO A 76 -0.06 3.61 7.85
C PRO A 76 0.84 4.77 7.47
N ALA A 77 0.91 5.83 8.25
CA ALA A 77 1.55 7.07 7.84
C ALA A 77 1.10 7.49 6.42
N SER A 78 2.02 7.89 5.54
CA SER A 78 1.71 8.35 4.18
C SER A 78 1.30 7.24 3.19
N VAL A 79 1.33 5.96 3.57
CA VAL A 79 0.78 4.89 2.72
C VAL A 79 -0.74 5.05 2.55
N SER A 80 -1.44 5.71 3.50
CA SER A 80 -2.85 6.08 3.37
C SER A 80 -3.17 6.88 2.10
N LYS A 81 -2.20 7.64 1.58
CA LYS A 81 -2.33 8.47 0.38
C LYS A 81 -2.63 7.66 -0.89
N LEU A 82 -2.23 6.38 -0.91
CA LEU A 82 -2.58 5.46 -2.00
C LEU A 82 -4.10 5.26 -2.09
N PHE A 83 -4.77 5.14 -0.96
CA PHE A 83 -6.23 5.00 -0.88
C PHE A 83 -6.94 6.29 -1.28
N TYR A 84 -6.43 7.45 -0.87
CA TYR A 84 -6.96 8.74 -1.28
C TYR A 84 -6.76 8.99 -2.77
N LEU A 85 -5.62 8.57 -3.34
CA LEU A 85 -5.39 8.64 -4.79
C LEU A 85 -6.46 7.86 -5.56
N VAL A 86 -6.70 6.60 -5.18
CA VAL A 86 -7.71 5.76 -5.83
C VAL A 86 -9.11 6.36 -5.68
N ALA A 87 -9.48 6.80 -4.47
CA ALA A 87 -10.77 7.44 -4.25
C ALA A 87 -10.94 8.69 -5.14
N ALA A 88 -9.93 9.56 -5.20
CA ALA A 88 -9.97 10.75 -6.06
C ALA A 88 -10.12 10.39 -7.55
N GLN A 89 -9.35 9.43 -8.05
CA GLN A 89 -9.44 8.99 -9.45
C GLN A 89 -10.82 8.38 -9.78
N ARG A 90 -11.40 7.62 -8.84
CA ARG A 90 -12.76 7.07 -8.99
C ARG A 90 -13.83 8.16 -8.94
N TRP A 91 -13.72 9.14 -8.03
CA TRP A 91 -14.68 10.27 -7.97
C TRP A 91 -14.61 11.13 -9.23
N LEU A 92 -13.41 11.32 -9.80
CA LEU A 92 -13.24 12.01 -11.10
C LEU A 92 -13.84 11.20 -12.25
N GLU A 93 -13.65 9.88 -12.28
CA GLU A 93 -14.24 8.99 -13.29
C GLU A 93 -15.78 8.99 -13.20
N ASP A 94 -16.31 8.91 -11.99
CA ASP A 94 -17.75 8.92 -11.70
C ASP A 94 -18.37 10.32 -11.79
N LYS A 95 -17.59 11.37 -12.10
CA LYS A 95 -18.00 12.79 -12.15
C LYS A 95 -18.61 13.31 -10.83
N LYS A 96 -18.18 12.75 -9.69
CA LYS A 96 -18.57 13.20 -8.34
C LYS A 96 -17.81 14.44 -7.87
N ILE A 97 -16.62 14.66 -8.43
CA ILE A 97 -15.80 15.86 -8.26
C ILE A 97 -15.29 16.33 -9.62
N GLU A 98 -14.94 17.61 -9.68
CA GLU A 98 -14.40 18.22 -10.88
C GLU A 98 -12.87 18.15 -10.92
N GLN A 99 -12.30 17.91 -12.09
CA GLN A 99 -10.85 17.94 -12.29
C GLN A 99 -10.40 19.38 -12.52
N THR A 100 -9.84 20.00 -11.49
CA THR A 100 -9.24 21.33 -11.56
C THR A 100 -7.72 21.25 -11.71
N PRO A 101 -7.04 22.29 -12.22
CA PRO A 101 -5.58 22.37 -12.20
C PRO A 101 -5.01 22.20 -10.79
N GLU A 102 -5.65 22.75 -9.76
CA GLU A 102 -5.23 22.64 -8.37
C GLU A 102 -5.34 21.22 -7.84
N LEU A 103 -6.45 20.51 -8.13
CA LEU A 103 -6.60 19.11 -7.73
C LEU A 103 -5.56 18.22 -8.44
N THR A 104 -5.29 18.48 -9.72
CA THR A 104 -4.27 17.75 -10.49
C THR A 104 -2.88 17.92 -9.87
N ARG A 105 -2.50 19.15 -9.51
CA ARG A 105 -1.26 19.46 -8.82
C ARG A 105 -1.21 18.79 -7.44
N ALA A 106 -2.29 18.89 -6.67
CA ALA A 106 -2.34 18.30 -5.33
C ALA A 106 -2.23 16.77 -5.34
N LEU A 107 -2.84 16.08 -6.31
CA LEU A 107 -2.70 14.63 -6.46
C LEU A 107 -1.25 14.25 -6.76
N ARG A 108 -0.56 15.03 -7.60
CA ARG A 108 0.87 14.83 -7.86
C ARG A 108 1.70 15.02 -6.57
N ASP A 109 1.55 16.16 -5.91
CA ASP A 109 2.34 16.49 -4.72
C ASP A 109 2.08 15.53 -3.56
N MET A 110 0.82 15.06 -3.42
CA MET A 110 0.44 14.03 -2.44
C MET A 110 1.19 12.71 -2.64
N ILE A 111 1.44 12.29 -3.89
CA ILE A 111 2.03 10.98 -4.20
C ILE A 111 3.53 11.07 -4.46
N VAL A 112 3.97 12.03 -5.28
CA VAL A 112 5.39 12.15 -5.67
C VAL A 112 6.21 12.70 -4.51
N ASP A 113 5.77 13.82 -3.93
CA ASP A 113 6.49 14.52 -2.87
C ASP A 113 6.00 14.11 -1.46
N SER A 114 4.94 13.30 -1.41
CA SER A 114 4.29 12.88 -0.15
C SER A 114 3.82 14.06 0.72
N SER A 115 3.44 15.20 0.09
CA SER A 115 2.98 16.41 0.79
C SER A 115 1.75 16.12 1.66
N ASN A 116 1.80 16.57 2.91
CA ASN A 116 0.68 16.48 3.85
C ASN A 116 -0.37 17.55 3.57
N GLU A 117 0.05 18.74 3.16
CA GLU A 117 -0.83 19.85 2.79
C GLU A 117 -1.68 19.47 1.58
N ALA A 118 -1.05 18.92 0.54
CA ALA A 118 -1.76 18.42 -0.63
C ALA A 118 -2.74 17.29 -0.25
N THR A 119 -2.34 16.40 0.68
CA THR A 119 -3.22 15.35 1.18
C THR A 119 -4.45 15.92 1.89
N GLN A 120 -4.28 16.96 2.73
CA GLN A 120 -5.39 17.60 3.42
C GLN A 120 -6.40 18.18 2.43
N TYR A 121 -5.91 18.88 1.40
CA TYR A 121 -6.76 19.42 0.33
C TYR A 121 -7.50 18.31 -0.43
N VAL A 122 -6.79 17.27 -0.85
CA VAL A 122 -7.42 16.12 -1.55
C VAL A 122 -8.51 15.48 -0.70
N VAL A 123 -8.26 15.24 0.59
CA VAL A 123 -9.26 14.67 1.51
C VAL A 123 -10.49 15.56 1.61
N ASP A 124 -10.31 16.89 1.72
CA ASP A 124 -11.43 17.82 1.76
C ASP A 124 -12.26 17.78 0.48
N VAL A 125 -11.63 17.78 -0.68
CA VAL A 125 -12.31 17.71 -1.98
C VAL A 125 -13.11 16.40 -2.12
N ILE A 126 -12.49 15.24 -1.87
CA ILE A 126 -13.16 13.93 -2.09
C ILE A 126 -14.24 13.62 -1.05
N THR A 127 -14.21 14.28 0.09
CA THR A 127 -15.21 14.06 1.16
C THR A 127 -16.19 15.21 1.32
N HIS A 128 -16.00 16.33 0.58
CA HIS A 128 -16.78 17.55 0.76
C HIS A 128 -16.82 18.02 2.22
N THR A 129 -15.66 18.01 2.87
CA THR A 129 -15.49 18.48 4.25
C THR A 129 -14.36 19.50 4.33
N THR A 130 -14.29 20.23 5.43
CA THR A 130 -13.19 21.14 5.75
C THR A 130 -12.81 21.00 7.22
N SER A 131 -11.57 21.33 7.56
CA SER A 131 -11.17 21.53 8.96
C SER A 131 -11.80 22.80 9.52
N GLY A 132 -11.77 22.97 10.83
CA GLY A 132 -12.32 24.13 11.52
C GLY A 132 -12.60 23.85 12.99
N TYR A 133 -13.29 24.78 13.64
CA TYR A 133 -13.74 24.62 15.03
C TYR A 133 -14.61 23.38 15.22
N GLU A 134 -14.77 22.97 16.47
CA GLU A 134 -15.70 21.91 16.85
C GLU A 134 -17.11 22.24 16.37
N LEU A 135 -17.86 21.23 15.99
CA LEU A 135 -19.24 21.36 15.55
C LEU A 135 -20.19 20.89 16.64
N PRO A 136 -21.43 21.45 16.69
CA PRO A 136 -22.49 20.85 17.47
C PRO A 136 -22.69 19.38 17.10
N PRO A 137 -23.17 18.52 18.04
CA PRO A 137 -23.21 17.07 17.83
C PRO A 137 -23.85 16.62 16.51
N LYS A 138 -25.00 17.16 16.14
CA LYS A 138 -25.70 16.81 14.89
C LYS A 138 -24.88 17.18 13.64
N GLU A 139 -24.28 18.36 13.62
CA GLU A 139 -23.43 18.80 12.50
C GLU A 139 -22.14 17.98 12.44
N MET A 140 -21.63 17.54 13.58
CA MET A 140 -20.46 16.66 13.66
C MET A 140 -20.75 15.27 13.09
N GLU A 141 -21.93 14.71 13.34
CA GLU A 141 -22.38 13.46 12.73
C GLU A 141 -22.45 13.57 11.21
N GLU A 142 -23.05 14.64 10.68
CA GLU A 142 -23.14 14.90 9.24
C GLU A 142 -21.75 15.05 8.61
N TRP A 143 -20.87 15.79 9.27
CA TRP A 143 -19.49 15.97 8.85
C TRP A 143 -18.72 14.63 8.86
N GLN A 144 -18.84 13.82 9.91
CA GLN A 144 -18.21 12.50 9.99
C GLN A 144 -18.78 11.55 8.94
N HIS A 145 -20.08 11.60 8.67
CA HIS A 145 -20.65 10.81 7.60
C HIS A 145 -20.01 11.13 6.25
N LYS A 146 -19.83 12.41 5.90
CA LYS A 146 -19.14 12.82 4.68
C LYS A 146 -17.66 12.37 4.69
N ARG A 147 -16.95 12.61 5.80
CA ARG A 147 -15.53 12.23 5.95
C ARG A 147 -15.30 10.72 5.79
N ASN A 148 -16.26 9.89 6.15
CA ASN A 148 -16.22 8.44 5.98
C ASN A 148 -16.57 7.94 4.56
N ALA A 149 -16.69 8.80 3.57
CA ALA A 149 -17.00 8.40 2.17
C ALA A 149 -15.98 7.40 1.61
N VAL A 150 -14.69 7.60 1.90
CA VAL A 150 -13.60 6.72 1.45
C VAL A 150 -13.73 5.33 2.08
N ASN A 151 -13.98 5.24 3.39
CA ASN A 151 -14.22 3.95 4.07
C ASN A 151 -15.41 3.20 3.46
N ARG A 152 -16.54 3.89 3.21
CA ARG A 152 -17.71 3.26 2.59
C ARG A 152 -17.42 2.73 1.19
N TYR A 153 -16.68 3.49 0.40
CA TYR A 153 -16.28 3.05 -0.94
C TYR A 153 -15.45 1.77 -0.87
N PHE A 154 -14.38 1.74 -0.09
CA PHE A 154 -13.54 0.55 0.02
C PHE A 154 -14.27 -0.63 0.67
N ALA A 155 -15.17 -0.38 1.63
CA ALA A 155 -16.03 -1.43 2.19
C ALA A 155 -16.90 -2.07 1.11
N SER A 156 -17.47 -1.29 0.17
CA SER A 156 -18.26 -1.81 -0.95
C SER A 156 -17.45 -2.69 -1.92
N LEU A 157 -16.11 -2.56 -1.91
CA LEU A 157 -15.18 -3.40 -2.66
C LEU A 157 -14.62 -4.57 -1.84
N GLY A 158 -15.15 -4.78 -0.62
CA GLY A 158 -14.71 -5.87 0.27
C GLY A 158 -13.43 -5.61 1.06
N TYR A 159 -13.03 -4.35 1.23
CA TYR A 159 -11.95 -3.96 2.15
C TYR A 159 -12.54 -3.78 3.55
N THR A 160 -12.47 -4.80 4.39
CA THR A 160 -13.20 -4.82 5.68
C THR A 160 -12.34 -4.46 6.89
N ASN A 161 -11.00 -4.62 6.80
CA ASN A 161 -10.09 -4.44 7.94
C ASN A 161 -9.19 -3.20 7.77
N ILE A 162 -9.78 -2.08 7.38
CA ILE A 162 -9.09 -0.79 7.22
C ILE A 162 -9.88 0.35 7.88
N ASN A 163 -9.22 1.48 8.10
CA ASN A 163 -9.84 2.77 8.40
C ASN A 163 -9.07 3.87 7.70
N ILE A 164 -9.70 4.58 6.77
CA ILE A 164 -9.12 5.66 5.97
C ILE A 164 -10.09 6.84 5.92
N ASN A 165 -9.94 7.75 6.87
CA ASN A 165 -10.81 8.93 6.98
C ASN A 165 -10.13 10.15 7.64
N GLN A 166 -8.84 10.03 8.03
CA GLN A 166 -8.13 11.11 8.71
C GLN A 166 -7.13 11.77 7.78
N LYS A 167 -7.05 13.08 7.83
CA LYS A 167 -5.96 13.86 7.21
C LYS A 167 -4.61 13.50 7.80
N THR A 168 -3.56 13.73 7.04
CA THR A 168 -2.18 13.73 7.55
C THR A 168 -1.82 15.17 7.92
N PHE A 169 -1.44 15.40 9.17
CA PHE A 169 -1.05 16.73 9.65
C PHE A 169 0.47 16.81 9.79
N CYS A 170 1.04 18.00 9.61
CA CYS A 170 2.44 18.27 9.90
C CYS A 170 2.68 18.35 11.40
N GLU A 171 1.73 18.95 12.13
CA GLU A 171 1.73 19.04 13.58
C GLU A 171 0.64 18.12 14.16
N ASP A 172 -0.48 18.65 14.61
CA ASP A 172 -1.57 17.84 15.16
C ASP A 172 -2.94 18.31 14.65
N ALA A 173 -3.95 17.45 14.80
CA ALA A 173 -5.32 17.75 14.48
C ALA A 173 -5.92 18.70 15.55
N TYR A 174 -6.76 19.64 15.12
CA TYR A 174 -7.49 20.54 16.01
C TYR A 174 -8.98 20.57 15.67
N GLY A 175 -9.80 21.11 16.60
CA GLY A 175 -11.23 21.29 16.41
C GLY A 175 -11.92 20.01 15.99
N ARG A 176 -12.78 20.08 14.97
CA ARG A 176 -13.56 18.91 14.47
C ARG A 176 -12.70 17.74 14.01
N GLU A 177 -11.48 17.98 13.55
CA GLU A 177 -10.53 16.92 13.17
C GLU A 177 -10.04 16.16 14.41
N SER A 178 -9.76 16.87 15.51
CA SER A 178 -9.39 16.23 16.79
C SER A 178 -10.55 15.45 17.38
N VAL A 179 -11.76 16.02 17.37
CA VAL A 179 -12.99 15.32 17.79
C VAL A 179 -13.22 14.06 16.97
N SER A 180 -13.07 14.16 15.64
CA SER A 180 -13.21 13.01 14.74
C SER A 180 -12.20 11.91 15.02
N ARG A 181 -10.96 12.27 15.34
CA ARG A 181 -9.89 11.31 15.64
C ARG A 181 -10.16 10.53 16.94
N GLY A 182 -10.85 11.15 17.87
CA GLY A 182 -11.07 10.64 19.22
C GLY A 182 -9.90 10.93 20.17
N PRO A 183 -10.16 10.97 21.50
CA PRO A 183 -9.18 11.41 22.51
C PRO A 183 -7.95 10.50 22.58
N ASN A 184 -8.10 9.20 22.31
CA ASN A 184 -7.00 8.24 22.28
C ASN A 184 -6.60 7.84 20.83
N GLY A 185 -7.14 8.54 19.83
CA GLY A 185 -6.89 8.23 18.43
C GLY A 185 -7.59 6.95 17.93
N GLU A 186 -8.74 6.61 18.49
CA GLU A 186 -9.50 5.40 18.15
C GLU A 186 -9.85 5.35 16.67
N ASN A 187 -10.15 6.51 16.09
CA ASN A 187 -10.50 6.67 14.68
C ASN A 187 -9.32 7.08 13.79
N ARG A 188 -8.07 6.84 14.21
CA ARG A 188 -6.90 7.07 13.34
C ARG A 188 -6.94 6.16 12.11
N ASN A 189 -6.32 6.62 11.03
CA ASN A 189 -6.09 5.75 9.87
C ASN A 189 -5.40 4.45 10.31
N LYS A 190 -5.89 3.33 9.81
CA LYS A 190 -5.36 1.99 10.02
C LYS A 190 -5.41 1.21 8.72
N LEU A 191 -4.32 0.59 8.34
CA LEU A 191 -4.22 -0.30 7.19
C LEU A 191 -3.58 -1.62 7.59
N THR A 192 -3.81 -2.62 6.76
CA THR A 192 -3.13 -3.90 6.78
C THR A 192 -2.23 -4.01 5.56
N THR A 193 -1.16 -4.79 5.62
CA THR A 193 -0.33 -5.04 4.43
C THR A 193 -1.11 -5.81 3.37
N ASP A 194 -2.04 -6.69 3.75
CA ASP A 194 -2.93 -7.41 2.83
C ASP A 194 -3.80 -6.45 2.02
N ALA A 195 -4.50 -5.52 2.67
CA ALA A 195 -5.34 -4.54 2.00
C ALA A 195 -4.53 -3.60 1.11
N THR A 196 -3.35 -3.21 1.59
CA THR A 196 -2.47 -2.26 0.88
C THR A 196 -1.85 -2.90 -0.36
N ALA A 197 -1.34 -4.13 -0.26
CA ALA A 197 -0.81 -4.88 -1.39
C ALA A 197 -1.91 -5.18 -2.42
N ARG A 198 -3.10 -5.59 -1.96
CA ARG A 198 -4.27 -5.78 -2.83
C ARG A 198 -4.60 -4.51 -3.62
N LEU A 199 -4.62 -3.35 -2.98
CA LEU A 199 -4.94 -2.09 -3.67
C LEU A 199 -3.91 -1.76 -4.75
N LEU A 200 -2.62 -1.90 -4.45
CA LEU A 200 -1.59 -1.67 -5.46
C LEU A 200 -1.68 -2.69 -6.60
N MET A 201 -1.95 -3.97 -6.31
CA MET A 201 -2.22 -4.99 -7.33
C MET A 201 -3.41 -4.61 -8.21
N GLU A 202 -4.53 -4.14 -7.64
CA GLU A 202 -5.71 -3.71 -8.41
C GLU A 202 -5.43 -2.47 -9.28
N ILE A 203 -4.54 -1.56 -8.85
CA ILE A 203 -4.05 -0.44 -9.67
C ILE A 203 -3.25 -0.98 -10.86
N VAL A 204 -2.19 -1.76 -10.61
CA VAL A 204 -1.26 -2.19 -11.66
C VAL A 204 -1.88 -3.14 -12.67
N THR A 205 -2.93 -3.87 -12.29
CA THR A 205 -3.70 -4.75 -13.17
C THR A 205 -4.89 -4.08 -13.84
N GLY A 206 -5.12 -2.77 -13.59
CA GLY A 206 -6.22 -2.00 -14.16
C GLY A 206 -7.61 -2.40 -13.67
N LYS A 207 -7.72 -3.07 -12.51
CA LYS A 207 -9.01 -3.56 -11.98
C LYS A 207 -9.79 -2.51 -11.19
N ILE A 208 -9.13 -1.42 -10.75
CA ILE A 208 -9.75 -0.44 -9.83
C ILE A 208 -10.29 0.81 -10.52
N ALA A 209 -9.83 1.13 -11.73
CA ALA A 209 -10.24 2.31 -12.49
C ALA A 209 -10.11 2.04 -14.01
N ASN A 210 -10.65 2.95 -14.85
CA ASN A 210 -10.48 2.85 -16.30
C ASN A 210 -9.00 2.99 -16.73
N PRO A 211 -8.64 2.59 -17.97
CA PRO A 211 -7.26 2.61 -18.45
C PRO A 211 -6.57 3.98 -18.34
N ALA A 212 -7.26 5.08 -18.62
CA ALA A 212 -6.68 6.42 -18.55
C ALA A 212 -6.33 6.82 -17.10
N ARG A 213 -7.23 6.55 -16.15
CA ARG A 213 -7.01 6.82 -14.73
C ARG A 213 -5.94 5.88 -14.14
N THR A 214 -5.91 4.62 -14.57
CA THR A 214 -4.85 3.67 -14.20
C THR A 214 -3.48 4.18 -14.66
N ALA A 215 -3.34 4.64 -15.91
CA ALA A 215 -2.10 5.18 -16.43
C ALA A 215 -1.60 6.40 -15.62
N LEU A 216 -2.51 7.32 -15.25
CA LEU A 216 -2.17 8.47 -14.39
C LEU A 216 -1.68 8.03 -13.00
N MET A 217 -2.34 7.06 -12.37
CA MET A 217 -1.88 6.54 -11.07
C MET A 217 -0.52 5.87 -11.18
N MET A 218 -0.29 5.09 -12.23
CA MET A 218 1.00 4.43 -12.46
C MET A 218 2.12 5.44 -12.72
N ASP A 219 1.85 6.53 -13.46
CA ASP A 219 2.82 7.60 -13.66
C ASP A 219 3.23 8.26 -12.33
N LEU A 220 2.27 8.59 -11.47
CA LEU A 220 2.52 9.19 -10.15
C LEU A 220 3.26 8.26 -9.18
N LEU A 221 3.07 6.96 -9.29
CA LEU A 221 3.69 5.96 -8.40
C LEU A 221 5.08 5.52 -8.85
N LYS A 222 5.47 5.81 -10.11
CA LYS A 222 6.77 5.42 -10.66
C LYS A 222 7.92 6.04 -9.85
N ARG A 223 8.97 5.25 -9.58
CA ARG A 223 10.12 5.69 -8.80
C ARG A 223 11.43 5.50 -9.57
N ASP A 224 12.33 6.46 -9.39
CA ASP A 224 13.73 6.33 -9.76
C ASP A 224 14.51 5.86 -8.52
N TYR A 225 15.10 4.67 -8.60
CA TYR A 225 15.94 4.09 -7.54
C TYR A 225 17.43 4.23 -7.82
N SER A 226 17.84 4.99 -8.84
CA SER A 226 19.24 5.07 -9.32
C SER A 226 20.23 5.63 -8.29
N GLY A 227 19.75 6.02 -7.10
CA GLY A 227 20.61 6.38 -5.97
C GLY A 227 21.24 7.76 -6.07
N ARG A 228 20.69 8.66 -6.86
CA ARG A 228 21.15 10.06 -6.94
C ARG A 228 20.74 10.90 -5.74
N SER A 229 19.71 10.47 -5.00
CA SER A 229 19.28 11.15 -3.76
C SER A 229 20.19 10.75 -2.61
N SER A 230 20.72 11.73 -1.89
CA SER A 230 21.36 11.54 -0.58
C SER A 230 20.35 11.44 0.55
N ASP A 231 19.07 11.71 0.28
CA ASP A 231 18.00 11.61 1.24
C ASP A 231 17.62 10.13 1.45
N THR A 232 17.86 9.65 2.65
CA THR A 232 17.55 8.27 3.06
C THR A 232 16.05 8.03 3.23
N ASP A 233 15.22 9.07 3.19
CA ASP A 233 13.76 9.01 3.22
C ASP A 233 13.15 9.26 1.83
N ASP A 234 13.97 9.32 0.79
CA ASP A 234 13.54 9.31 -0.61
C ASP A 234 12.73 8.05 -0.92
N GLN A 235 11.53 8.22 -1.51
CA GLN A 235 10.62 7.11 -1.76
C GLN A 235 11.13 6.12 -2.82
N GLY A 236 12.02 6.56 -3.72
CA GLY A 236 12.64 5.71 -4.74
C GLY A 236 13.86 4.96 -4.22
N ALA A 237 14.78 5.66 -3.53
CA ALA A 237 16.08 5.11 -3.14
C ALA A 237 16.18 4.65 -1.69
N GLY A 238 15.23 5.04 -0.82
CA GLY A 238 15.36 4.88 0.63
C GLY A 238 14.53 3.74 1.27
N PHE A 239 13.71 3.04 0.51
CA PHE A 239 12.80 1.98 0.99
C PHE A 239 13.04 0.68 0.21
N THR A 240 12.01 0.10 -0.41
CA THR A 240 12.17 -1.09 -1.25
C THR A 240 13.24 -0.86 -2.34
N GLY A 241 13.31 0.35 -2.92
CA GLY A 241 14.31 0.70 -3.94
C GLY A 241 15.76 0.58 -3.49
N LEU A 242 16.05 0.73 -2.18
CA LEU A 242 17.40 0.52 -1.65
C LEU A 242 17.89 -0.93 -1.84
N ALA A 243 16.98 -1.89 -1.99
CA ALA A 243 17.34 -3.27 -2.30
C ALA A 243 17.92 -3.43 -3.73
N PHE A 244 17.68 -2.46 -4.62
CA PHE A 244 18.17 -2.48 -6.00
C PHE A 244 19.52 -1.77 -6.18
N LYS A 245 20.11 -1.25 -5.11
CA LYS A 245 21.41 -0.59 -5.19
C LYS A 245 22.46 -1.52 -5.84
N GLY A 246 23.06 -1.08 -6.94
CA GLY A 246 24.00 -1.88 -7.73
C GLY A 246 23.35 -2.95 -8.62
N ARG A 247 22.02 -2.96 -8.77
CA ARG A 247 21.27 -3.85 -9.68
C ARG A 247 20.62 -3.00 -10.77
N GLU A 248 20.60 -3.48 -12.00
CA GLU A 248 20.04 -2.77 -13.16
C GLU A 248 18.83 -3.48 -13.74
N GLY A 249 18.02 -2.75 -14.52
CA GLY A 249 16.88 -3.31 -15.25
C GLY A 249 15.61 -3.53 -14.45
N TYR A 250 15.56 -3.17 -13.17
CA TYR A 250 14.35 -3.20 -12.37
C TYR A 250 13.46 -2.00 -12.67
N ARG A 251 12.15 -2.17 -12.49
CA ARG A 251 11.19 -1.07 -12.52
C ARG A 251 10.41 -1.06 -11.20
N LEU A 252 10.19 0.14 -10.66
CA LEU A 252 9.62 0.33 -9.33
C LEU A 252 8.47 1.34 -9.37
N TRP A 253 7.34 0.98 -8.75
CA TRP A 253 6.23 1.87 -8.42
C TRP A 253 5.91 1.67 -6.95
N SER A 254 5.88 2.74 -6.17
CA SER A 254 5.68 2.59 -4.73
C SER A 254 5.01 3.78 -4.06
N LYS A 255 4.53 3.54 -2.84
CA LYS A 255 4.16 4.59 -1.89
C LYS A 255 4.70 4.25 -0.53
N ALA A 256 5.65 5.05 -0.09
CA ALA A 256 6.23 4.96 1.24
C ALA A 256 5.45 5.79 2.28
N GLY A 257 5.66 5.47 3.55
CA GLY A 257 5.13 6.22 4.68
C GLY A 257 6.00 6.04 5.92
N TRP A 258 6.31 7.14 6.62
CA TRP A 258 7.10 7.07 7.85
C TRP A 258 6.73 8.16 8.84
N THR A 259 7.07 7.92 10.08
CA THR A 259 7.03 8.86 11.20
C THR A 259 8.24 8.63 12.11
N SER A 260 8.25 9.25 13.29
CA SER A 260 9.27 8.95 14.31
C SER A 260 9.24 7.51 14.84
N THR A 261 8.13 6.77 14.63
CA THR A 261 7.94 5.41 15.17
C THR A 261 7.70 4.35 14.11
N THR A 262 7.19 4.71 12.93
CA THR A 262 6.80 3.74 11.89
C THR A 262 7.55 3.99 10.60
N ARG A 263 7.81 2.89 9.84
CA ARG A 263 8.37 2.95 8.49
C ARG A 263 7.73 1.87 7.63
N HIS A 264 7.15 2.25 6.52
CA HIS A 264 6.32 1.39 5.68
C HIS A 264 6.60 1.64 4.21
N ASP A 265 6.44 0.60 3.40
CA ASP A 265 6.40 0.73 1.95
C ASP A 265 5.43 -0.28 1.34
N VAL A 266 4.83 0.10 0.24
CA VAL A 266 4.16 -0.81 -0.68
C VAL A 266 4.70 -0.55 -2.07
N ALA A 267 5.23 -1.59 -2.70
CA ALA A 267 5.95 -1.50 -3.96
C ALA A 267 5.45 -2.56 -4.96
N TYR A 268 5.22 -2.15 -6.19
CA TYR A 268 5.16 -3.05 -7.34
C TYR A 268 6.52 -3.06 -8.02
N VAL A 269 7.03 -4.24 -8.31
CA VAL A 269 8.35 -4.46 -8.87
C VAL A 269 8.24 -5.31 -10.13
N GLU A 270 8.95 -4.89 -11.16
CA GLU A 270 9.24 -5.72 -12.33
C GLU A 270 10.74 -5.98 -12.38
N THR A 271 11.11 -7.25 -12.50
CA THR A 271 12.50 -7.69 -12.53
C THR A 271 13.01 -7.85 -13.98
N PRO A 272 14.34 -7.78 -14.24
CA PRO A 272 14.89 -7.93 -15.58
C PRO A 272 14.59 -9.27 -16.26
N ASP A 273 14.37 -10.31 -15.47
CA ASP A 273 14.04 -11.69 -15.91
C ASP A 273 12.52 -11.94 -16.07
N GLY A 274 11.72 -10.88 -15.98
CA GLY A 274 10.27 -10.92 -16.22
C GLY A 274 9.43 -11.22 -14.98
N GLY A 275 10.02 -11.28 -13.80
CA GLY A 275 9.29 -11.36 -12.52
C GLY A 275 8.44 -10.10 -12.31
N LYS A 276 7.24 -10.29 -11.73
CA LYS A 276 6.31 -9.21 -11.38
C LYS A 276 5.68 -9.53 -10.05
N PHE A 277 5.78 -8.61 -9.10
CA PHE A 277 5.16 -8.82 -7.77
C PHE A 277 4.84 -7.51 -7.07
N VAL A 278 3.90 -7.57 -6.12
CA VAL A 278 3.67 -6.51 -5.15
C VAL A 278 4.19 -6.97 -3.79
N LEU A 279 4.96 -6.10 -3.14
CA LEU A 279 5.48 -6.31 -1.78
C LEU A 279 5.03 -5.15 -0.90
N ALA A 280 4.27 -5.43 0.15
CA ALA A 280 3.98 -4.49 1.23
C ALA A 280 4.76 -4.90 2.48
N THR A 281 5.52 -3.96 3.07
CA THR A 281 6.28 -4.18 4.30
C THR A 281 6.00 -3.04 5.27
N PHE A 282 5.42 -3.36 6.43
CA PHE A 282 5.15 -2.40 7.49
C PHE A 282 5.97 -2.72 8.72
N THR A 283 6.61 -1.69 9.31
CA THR A 283 7.36 -1.83 10.56
C THR A 283 6.93 -0.78 11.58
N THR A 284 6.87 -1.15 12.86
CA THR A 284 6.58 -0.27 13.98
C THR A 284 7.73 -0.25 14.96
N ASP A 285 7.93 0.90 15.64
CA ASP A 285 8.99 1.15 16.64
C ASP A 285 10.44 1.07 16.11
N HIS A 286 10.60 0.91 14.79
CA HIS A 286 11.88 0.77 14.10
C HIS A 286 12.06 1.76 12.94
N SER A 287 11.54 2.97 13.06
CA SER A 287 11.58 3.97 11.97
C SER A 287 13.01 4.36 11.56
N ARG A 288 13.98 4.25 12.47
CA ARG A 288 15.39 4.57 12.24
C ARG A 288 16.20 3.41 11.63
N ASP A 289 15.69 2.19 11.73
CA ASP A 289 16.33 0.99 11.18
C ASP A 289 15.98 0.84 9.69
N ARG A 290 16.58 1.70 8.87
CA ARG A 290 16.24 1.90 7.45
C ARG A 290 16.47 0.67 6.57
N GLU A 291 17.27 -0.27 7.02
CA GLU A 291 17.60 -1.50 6.30
C GLU A 291 16.57 -2.63 6.50
N ILE A 292 15.56 -2.49 7.36
CA ILE A 292 14.56 -3.56 7.57
C ILE A 292 13.77 -3.82 6.29
N ILE A 293 13.16 -2.78 5.69
CA ILE A 293 12.38 -2.92 4.44
C ILE A 293 13.24 -3.44 3.29
N PRO A 294 14.44 -2.88 3.02
CA PRO A 294 15.34 -3.42 2.00
C PRO A 294 15.78 -4.87 2.29
N SER A 295 15.93 -5.27 3.56
CA SER A 295 16.28 -6.64 3.93
C SER A 295 15.21 -7.64 3.49
N VAL A 296 13.94 -7.34 3.79
CA VAL A 296 12.78 -8.11 3.31
C VAL A 296 12.79 -8.19 1.78
N ALA A 297 12.96 -7.03 1.12
CA ALA A 297 12.93 -6.96 -0.35
C ALA A 297 14.05 -7.78 -1.00
N ARG A 298 15.27 -7.78 -0.45
CA ARG A 298 16.38 -8.60 -0.98
C ARG A 298 16.07 -10.09 -0.92
N VAL A 299 15.56 -10.58 0.21
CA VAL A 299 15.18 -11.99 0.33
C VAL A 299 14.09 -12.36 -0.69
N VAL A 300 13.09 -11.50 -0.86
CA VAL A 300 12.04 -11.72 -1.87
C VAL A 300 12.62 -11.73 -3.28
N LEU A 301 13.47 -10.76 -3.64
CA LEU A 301 14.11 -10.68 -4.95
C LEU A 301 14.96 -11.91 -5.29
N ASP A 302 15.67 -12.42 -4.31
CA ASP A 302 16.55 -13.58 -4.50
C ASP A 302 15.76 -14.90 -4.60
N GLY A 303 14.57 -14.99 -3.96
CA GLY A 303 13.76 -16.21 -3.90
C GLY A 303 12.55 -16.26 -4.83
N ILE A 304 12.02 -15.13 -5.32
CA ILE A 304 10.76 -15.11 -6.08
C ILE A 304 10.82 -15.91 -7.39
N LYS A 305 11.97 -16.01 -8.01
CA LYS A 305 12.20 -16.80 -9.23
C LYS A 305 12.06 -18.31 -9.00
N ASP A 306 12.30 -18.77 -7.77
CA ASP A 306 12.28 -20.18 -7.39
C ASP A 306 10.88 -20.62 -6.90
N VAL A 307 9.94 -19.70 -6.75
CA VAL A 307 8.53 -20.00 -6.46
C VAL A 307 7.90 -20.72 -7.66
N LYS A 308 7.45 -21.96 -7.42
CA LYS A 308 6.94 -22.89 -8.47
C LYS A 308 5.46 -22.71 -8.71
#